data_8495de7c5d0c1afbbab86f52e5c7efb5
#
_entry.id   8495de7c5d0c1afbbab86f52e5c7efb5
#
_cell.length_a   1.000
_cell.length_b   1.000
_cell.length_c   1.000
_cell.angle_alpha   90.00
_cell.angle_beta   90.00
_cell.angle_gamma   90.00
#
_symmetry.space_group_name_H-M   'P 1'
#
loop_
_entity.id
_entity.type
_entity.pdbx_description
1 polymer ?
#
loop_
_entity_poly.entity_id
_entity_poly.type
_entity_poly.pdbx_seq_one_letter_code
_entity_poly.pdbx_strand_id
1 'polypeptide(L)'
;MPRTLDPELRRALAARIRYYNEMGIYDFYRRPVSEDAGEVAVPIAADEDEIAVSHHTSPGEEMSPRKAAVAAPIVEENIFEVIALKPEQSVSDPVKALKIIREDLGDCTRCVLHKQGRKQIVFGVGNPKAELMFVGEGPGADEDTQGEPFVGRAGQLLNNMIKAMGIEREQVYIANIVKCRPPGNRQPERDECATCSPFLMRQIAVVKPKVIVALGATAAKTLLAMNSSMMQLRGRFYDFKPAGVHSNDPNWDGCKLAVTYHPAFLLRDPRQKGEAWKDLQMVMKELGMKAPKATT
;
A
#
# COMPACT_ATOMS: atom_id res chain seq x y z
N MET A 1 -19.05 -6.52 25.62
CA MET A 1 -18.80 -5.18 26.16
C MET A 1 -17.37 -4.78 25.76
N PRO A 2 -17.11 -3.60 25.20
CA PRO A 2 -15.74 -3.19 24.91
C PRO A 2 -14.99 -3.00 26.23
N ARG A 3 -13.83 -3.68 26.35
CA ARG A 3 -12.92 -3.51 27.50
C ARG A 3 -12.30 -2.12 27.41
N THR A 4 -12.64 -1.25 28.33
CA THR A 4 -11.98 0.06 28.48
C THR A 4 -10.56 -0.16 28.98
N LEU A 5 -9.58 0.36 28.26
CA LEU A 5 -8.18 0.35 28.67
C LEU A 5 -7.99 1.20 29.93
N ASP A 6 -7.15 0.71 30.86
CA ASP A 6 -6.71 1.43 32.04
C ASP A 6 -6.16 2.82 31.65
N PRO A 7 -6.46 3.89 32.39
CA PRO A 7 -5.99 5.25 32.12
C PRO A 7 -4.46 5.39 32.05
N GLU A 8 -3.70 4.65 32.85
CA GLU A 8 -2.22 4.65 32.79
C GLU A 8 -1.72 3.98 31.51
N LEU A 9 -2.31 2.84 31.14
CA LEU A 9 -1.97 2.15 29.91
C LEU A 9 -2.31 3.00 28.68
N ARG A 10 -3.43 3.76 28.73
CA ARG A 10 -3.77 4.75 27.68
C ARG A 10 -2.69 5.82 27.53
N ARG A 11 -2.20 6.39 28.65
CA ARG A 11 -1.15 7.42 28.61
C ARG A 11 0.17 6.88 28.08
N ALA A 12 0.57 5.70 28.53
CA ALA A 12 1.78 5.03 28.05
C ALA A 12 1.71 4.69 26.54
N LEU A 13 0.55 4.21 26.07
CA LEU A 13 0.34 3.92 24.66
C LEU A 13 0.35 5.20 23.80
N ALA A 14 -0.31 6.26 24.25
CA ALA A 14 -0.32 7.54 23.57
C ALA A 14 1.08 8.17 23.48
N ALA A 15 1.89 8.09 24.54
CA ALA A 15 3.27 8.54 24.53
C ALA A 15 4.13 7.74 23.56
N ARG A 16 3.92 6.42 23.49
CA ARG A 16 4.67 5.54 22.59
C ARG A 16 4.29 5.75 21.13
N ILE A 17 3.01 5.98 20.84
CA ILE A 17 2.53 6.34 19.49
C ILE A 17 3.13 7.68 19.05
N ARG A 18 3.15 8.69 19.95
CA ARG A 18 3.76 10.00 19.67
C ARG A 18 5.25 9.86 19.36
N TYR A 19 5.99 9.09 20.15
CA TYR A 19 7.41 8.80 19.91
C TYR A 19 7.65 8.16 18.52
N TYR A 20 6.82 7.19 18.12
CA TYR A 20 6.95 6.58 16.79
C TYR A 20 6.60 7.57 15.66
N ASN A 21 5.59 8.42 15.86
CA ASN A 21 5.24 9.46 14.88
C ASN A 21 6.38 10.48 14.71
N GLU A 22 7.06 10.86 15.79
CA GLU A 22 8.24 11.74 15.74
C GLU A 22 9.42 11.10 15.00
N MET A 23 9.52 9.76 15.03
CA MET A 23 10.49 9.00 14.23
C MET A 23 10.05 8.72 12.80
N GLY A 24 8.89 9.23 12.37
CA GLY A 24 8.38 9.01 11.00
C GLY A 24 7.74 7.64 10.77
N ILE A 25 7.42 6.91 11.84
CA ILE A 25 6.76 5.60 11.78
C ILE A 25 5.26 5.81 12.05
N TYR A 26 4.46 5.73 11.00
CA TYR A 26 3.01 6.01 11.06
C TYR A 26 2.14 4.76 11.02
N ASP A 27 2.70 3.59 10.66
CA ASP A 27 1.96 2.34 10.47
C ASP A 27 2.35 1.28 11.51
N PHE A 28 1.36 0.78 12.25
CA PHE A 28 1.52 -0.33 13.21
C PHE A 28 0.80 -1.57 12.69
N TYR A 29 1.56 -2.63 12.37
CA TYR A 29 0.98 -3.91 11.96
C TYR A 29 0.47 -4.71 13.16
N ARG A 30 -0.80 -5.10 13.12
CA ARG A 30 -1.37 -6.05 14.07
C ARG A 30 -1.00 -7.46 13.64
N ARG A 31 -0.16 -8.17 14.41
CA ARG A 31 0.00 -9.61 14.26
C ARG A 31 -1.26 -10.31 14.79
N PRO A 32 -1.86 -11.27 14.04
CA PRO A 32 -2.86 -12.14 14.63
C PRO A 32 -2.19 -12.94 15.75
N VAL A 33 -2.76 -12.89 16.95
CA VAL A 33 -2.34 -13.74 18.07
C VAL A 33 -2.90 -15.12 17.76
N SER A 34 -2.03 -16.12 17.58
CA SER A 34 -2.45 -17.52 17.55
C SER A 34 -2.92 -17.91 18.94
N GLU A 35 -4.10 -18.52 19.06
CA GLU A 35 -4.70 -18.93 20.34
C GLU A 35 -3.93 -20.05 21.07
N ASP A 36 -2.83 -20.55 20.50
CA ASP A 36 -2.00 -21.65 21.05
C ASP A 36 -0.68 -21.23 21.71
N ALA A 37 -0.51 -19.96 22.10
CA ALA A 37 0.65 -19.56 22.90
C ALA A 37 0.38 -19.80 24.37
N GLY A 38 0.71 -21.00 24.84
CA GLY A 38 0.82 -21.30 26.28
C GLY A 38 1.76 -20.31 26.97
N GLU A 39 1.47 -20.04 28.23
CA GLU A 39 2.21 -19.11 29.11
C GLU A 39 3.72 -19.40 29.06
N VAL A 40 4.48 -18.56 28.39
CA VAL A 40 5.93 -18.48 28.56
C VAL A 40 6.20 -17.44 29.61
N ALA A 41 6.45 -17.91 30.84
CA ALA A 41 6.96 -17.09 31.92
C ALA A 41 8.34 -16.54 31.53
N VAL A 42 8.45 -15.22 31.41
CA VAL A 42 9.71 -14.51 31.25
C VAL A 42 10.27 -14.27 32.68
N PRO A 43 11.47 -14.76 33.03
CA PRO A 43 12.07 -14.47 34.32
C PRO A 43 12.45 -12.98 34.39
N ILE A 44 11.90 -12.28 35.37
CA ILE A 44 12.32 -10.93 35.74
C ILE A 44 13.60 -11.07 36.55
N ALA A 45 14.74 -10.65 35.99
CA ALA A 45 15.95 -10.47 36.77
C ALA A 45 15.78 -9.23 37.62
N ALA A 46 15.83 -9.41 38.94
CA ALA A 46 15.92 -8.34 39.94
C ALA A 46 17.38 -7.95 40.06
N ASP A 47 17.71 -6.73 39.73
CA ASP A 47 18.92 -6.07 40.24
C ASP A 47 18.46 -5.03 41.26
N GLU A 48 18.79 -5.36 42.52
CA GLU A 48 18.69 -4.49 43.67
C GLU A 48 19.92 -3.56 43.68
N ASP A 49 19.70 -2.25 43.51
CA ASP A 49 20.66 -1.26 43.97
C ASP A 49 19.93 -0.22 44.81
N GLU A 50 20.18 -0.31 46.13
CA GLU A 50 19.76 0.63 47.18
C GLU A 50 20.40 2.02 46.95
N ILE A 51 19.58 3.04 46.79
CA ILE A 51 19.99 4.42 47.06
C ILE A 51 19.06 5.00 48.14
N ALA A 52 19.62 5.14 49.35
CA ALA A 52 19.01 5.80 50.45
C ALA A 52 18.83 7.32 50.19
N VAL A 53 17.62 7.83 50.35
CA VAL A 53 17.36 9.27 50.41
C VAL A 53 16.58 9.60 51.68
N SER A 54 17.23 10.44 52.48
CA SER A 54 16.82 10.94 53.78
C SER A 54 15.52 11.74 53.74
N HIS A 55 14.67 11.45 54.73
CA HIS A 55 13.49 12.24 55.07
C HIS A 55 13.86 13.62 55.64
N HIS A 56 13.30 14.68 55.07
CA HIS A 56 13.09 15.95 55.76
C HIS A 56 11.60 16.26 55.79
N THR A 57 11.05 16.22 57.00
CA THR A 57 9.74 16.75 57.39
C THR A 57 9.85 18.24 57.61
N SER A 58 8.91 19.04 57.13
CA SER A 58 8.54 20.35 57.64
C SER A 58 7.07 20.68 57.38
N PRO A 59 6.41 21.45 58.26
CA PRO A 59 4.97 21.37 58.47
C PRO A 59 4.17 22.49 57.80
N GLY A 60 2.93 22.12 57.49
CA GLY A 60 1.71 22.94 57.57
C GLY A 60 1.62 24.30 56.86
N GLU A 61 0.84 24.33 55.77
CA GLU A 61 0.05 25.52 55.43
C GLU A 61 -1.36 25.09 55.00
N GLU A 62 -2.35 25.58 55.74
CA GLU A 62 -3.77 25.49 55.43
C GLU A 62 -4.08 26.31 54.17
N MET A 63 -4.65 25.68 53.17
CA MET A 63 -5.23 26.38 52.01
C MET A 63 -6.75 26.20 51.93
N SER A 64 -7.43 27.35 52.02
CA SER A 64 -8.84 27.64 51.83
C SER A 64 -9.47 26.97 50.59
N PRO A 65 -10.76 26.58 50.58
CA PRO A 65 -11.41 25.90 49.47
C PRO A 65 -11.68 26.85 48.29
N ARG A 66 -11.01 26.62 47.20
CA ARG A 66 -11.36 27.29 45.92
C ARG A 66 -12.60 26.62 45.32
N LYS A 67 -13.57 27.45 44.98
CA LYS A 67 -14.82 27.12 44.29
C LYS A 67 -14.53 26.27 43.02
N ALA A 68 -15.22 25.14 42.91
CA ALA A 68 -15.21 24.30 41.75
C ALA A 68 -15.76 25.08 40.54
N ALA A 69 -14.93 25.33 39.53
CA ALA A 69 -15.37 25.76 38.22
C ALA A 69 -15.99 24.54 37.52
N VAL A 70 -17.24 24.71 37.06
CA VAL A 70 -17.94 23.74 36.24
C VAL A 70 -17.18 23.59 34.95
N ALA A 71 -16.53 22.46 34.72
CA ALA A 71 -15.89 22.14 33.46
C ALA A 71 -16.96 21.93 32.38
N ALA A 72 -16.82 22.69 31.29
CA ALA A 72 -17.61 22.46 30.08
C ALA A 72 -17.42 21.01 29.57
N PRO A 73 -18.43 20.40 28.95
CA PRO A 73 -18.30 19.04 28.45
C PRO A 73 -17.20 19.00 27.39
N ILE A 74 -16.16 18.20 27.68
CA ILE A 74 -15.13 17.86 26.70
C ILE A 74 -15.84 16.96 25.68
N VAL A 75 -16.09 17.48 24.48
CA VAL A 75 -16.47 16.68 23.33
C VAL A 75 -15.31 15.73 23.10
N GLU A 76 -15.51 14.44 23.37
CA GLU A 76 -14.56 13.39 23.01
C GLU A 76 -14.54 13.31 21.47
N GLU A 77 -13.74 14.15 20.83
CA GLU A 77 -13.34 13.92 19.43
C GLU A 77 -12.60 12.59 19.40
N ASN A 78 -13.13 11.65 18.63
CA ASN A 78 -12.53 10.34 18.40
C ASN A 78 -11.11 10.51 17.88
N ILE A 79 -10.12 10.38 18.75
CA ILE A 79 -8.67 10.47 18.43
C ILE A 79 -8.26 9.43 17.38
N PHE A 80 -9.10 8.43 17.11
CA PHE A 80 -8.90 7.42 16.05
C PHE A 80 -9.34 7.86 14.66
N GLU A 81 -10.05 8.99 14.51
CA GLU A 81 -10.47 9.51 13.21
C GLU A 81 -9.53 10.56 12.61
N VAL A 82 -8.53 11.03 13.33
CA VAL A 82 -7.46 11.86 12.78
C VAL A 82 -6.32 10.97 12.26
N ILE A 83 -6.62 9.96 11.44
CA ILE A 83 -5.71 9.55 10.38
C ILE A 83 -5.74 10.73 9.41
N ALA A 84 -4.68 11.55 9.43
CA ALA A 84 -4.61 12.76 8.63
C ALA A 84 -4.95 12.42 7.18
N LEU A 85 -6.10 12.87 6.71
CA LEU A 85 -6.55 12.66 5.33
C LEU A 85 -5.41 13.08 4.42
N LYS A 86 -4.99 12.19 3.54
CA LYS A 86 -3.96 12.54 2.57
C LYS A 86 -4.49 13.65 1.65
N PRO A 87 -3.67 14.64 1.26
CA PRO A 87 -4.15 15.81 0.52
C PRO A 87 -4.95 15.48 -0.75
N GLU A 88 -4.61 14.39 -1.43
CA GLU A 88 -5.34 13.93 -2.61
C GLU A 88 -6.75 13.44 -2.33
N GLN A 89 -7.07 13.04 -1.10
CA GLN A 89 -8.40 12.53 -0.73
C GLN A 89 -9.48 13.62 -0.69
N SER A 90 -9.08 14.88 -0.55
CA SER A 90 -9.98 16.04 -0.62
C SER A 90 -10.25 16.52 -2.05
N VAL A 91 -9.56 15.93 -3.06
CA VAL A 91 -9.62 16.39 -4.45
C VAL A 91 -10.48 15.44 -5.28
N SER A 92 -11.57 15.95 -5.87
CA SER A 92 -12.49 15.17 -6.71
C SER A 92 -11.94 14.87 -8.11
N ASP A 93 -11.05 15.73 -8.64
CA ASP A 93 -10.41 15.55 -9.95
C ASP A 93 -9.25 14.54 -9.85
N PRO A 94 -9.35 13.35 -10.47
CA PRO A 94 -8.32 12.33 -10.36
C PRO A 94 -6.98 12.74 -11.00
N VAL A 95 -6.98 13.62 -12.00
CA VAL A 95 -5.73 14.13 -12.58
C VAL A 95 -4.97 14.96 -11.55
N LYS A 96 -5.67 15.88 -10.87
CA LYS A 96 -5.07 16.71 -9.81
C LYS A 96 -4.66 15.85 -8.61
N ALA A 97 -5.48 14.88 -8.22
CA ALA A 97 -5.17 13.97 -7.12
C ALA A 97 -3.89 13.14 -7.41
N LEU A 98 -3.74 12.57 -8.60
CA LEU A 98 -2.52 11.87 -9.00
C LEU A 98 -1.30 12.80 -9.05
N LYS A 99 -1.47 14.06 -9.45
CA LYS A 99 -0.41 15.06 -9.42
C LYS A 99 0.08 15.33 -8.00
N ILE A 100 -0.82 15.46 -7.04
CA ILE A 100 -0.48 15.62 -5.61
C ILE A 100 0.33 14.43 -5.11
N ILE A 101 -0.07 13.19 -5.44
CA ILE A 101 0.68 11.99 -5.07
C ILE A 101 2.08 12.00 -5.71
N ARG A 102 2.20 12.44 -6.96
CA ARG A 102 3.50 12.55 -7.67
C ARG A 102 4.41 13.59 -7.03
N GLU A 103 3.84 14.72 -6.60
CA GLU A 103 4.56 15.80 -5.92
C GLU A 103 5.02 15.38 -4.52
N ASP A 104 4.19 14.66 -3.75
CA ASP A 104 4.58 14.07 -2.46
C ASP A 104 5.68 13.00 -2.63
N LEU A 105 5.61 12.19 -3.66
CA LEU A 105 6.67 11.26 -3.99
C LEU A 105 7.98 12.00 -4.27
N GLY A 106 7.93 13.12 -5.00
CA GLY A 106 9.05 14.00 -5.30
C GLY A 106 10.24 13.24 -5.91
N ASP A 107 11.46 13.63 -5.54
CA ASP A 107 12.67 12.84 -5.75
C ASP A 107 12.95 11.93 -4.54
N CYS A 108 12.13 10.91 -4.42
CA CYS A 108 12.01 10.02 -3.26
C CYS A 108 13.34 9.41 -2.81
N THR A 109 13.65 9.53 -1.53
CA THR A 109 14.84 8.93 -0.88
C THR A 109 14.48 7.91 0.21
N ARG A 110 13.23 7.44 0.25
CA ARG A 110 12.68 6.63 1.37
C ARG A 110 13.23 5.20 1.45
N CYS A 111 13.74 4.62 0.36
CA CYS A 111 14.36 3.29 0.35
C CYS A 111 15.70 3.31 -0.38
N VAL A 112 16.48 2.24 -0.24
CA VAL A 112 17.86 2.15 -0.78
C VAL A 112 17.97 2.30 -2.30
N LEU A 113 16.88 2.03 -3.06
CA LEU A 113 16.88 2.11 -4.52
C LEU A 113 17.27 3.50 -5.05
N HIS A 114 17.05 4.57 -4.29
CA HIS A 114 17.43 5.92 -4.71
C HIS A 114 18.96 6.11 -4.83
N LYS A 115 19.76 5.32 -4.08
CA LYS A 115 21.23 5.35 -4.11
C LYS A 115 21.84 4.33 -5.08
N GLN A 116 21.00 3.45 -5.66
CA GLN A 116 21.48 2.30 -6.44
C GLN A 116 21.41 2.52 -7.95
N GLY A 117 21.48 3.77 -8.41
CA GLY A 117 21.66 4.11 -9.81
C GLY A 117 20.38 4.25 -10.63
N ARG A 118 19.22 4.47 -10.00
CA ARG A 118 18.03 4.89 -10.75
C ARG A 118 18.31 6.22 -11.46
N LYS A 119 17.80 6.39 -12.67
CA LYS A 119 17.88 7.67 -13.41
C LYS A 119 16.69 8.57 -13.07
N GLN A 120 15.51 7.99 -13.00
CA GLN A 120 14.29 8.72 -12.65
C GLN A 120 13.22 7.82 -12.00
N ILE A 121 12.21 8.46 -11.45
CA ILE A 121 11.06 7.79 -10.84
C ILE A 121 10.03 7.48 -11.92
N VAL A 122 9.61 6.22 -12.02
CA VAL A 122 8.55 5.75 -12.90
C VAL A 122 7.25 5.70 -12.13
N PHE A 123 6.46 6.78 -12.18
CA PHE A 123 5.28 6.95 -11.35
C PHE A 123 4.12 6.03 -11.76
N GLY A 124 3.78 6.06 -13.02
CA GLY A 124 2.63 5.40 -13.64
C GLY A 124 2.05 6.28 -14.74
N VAL A 125 1.28 5.69 -15.68
CA VAL A 125 0.75 6.37 -16.85
C VAL A 125 -0.59 5.76 -17.26
N GLY A 126 -1.42 6.55 -17.94
CA GLY A 126 -2.68 6.11 -18.54
C GLY A 126 -3.87 6.93 -18.08
N ASN A 127 -5.07 6.40 -18.27
CA ASN A 127 -6.31 7.08 -17.94
C ASN A 127 -6.53 7.16 -16.42
N PRO A 128 -6.61 8.35 -15.82
CA PRO A 128 -6.92 8.51 -14.40
C PRO A 128 -8.30 8.00 -13.96
N LYS A 129 -9.17 7.70 -14.91
CA LYS A 129 -10.51 7.11 -14.71
C LYS A 129 -10.63 5.72 -15.35
N ALA A 130 -9.51 5.00 -15.46
CA ALA A 130 -9.48 3.69 -16.06
C ALA A 130 -10.30 2.65 -15.27
N GLU A 131 -11.13 1.89 -15.93
CA GLU A 131 -11.81 0.72 -15.35
C GLU A 131 -10.87 -0.47 -15.15
N LEU A 132 -9.76 -0.51 -15.89
CA LEU A 132 -8.74 -1.56 -15.85
C LEU A 132 -7.37 -0.97 -15.51
N MET A 133 -6.71 -1.54 -14.50
CA MET A 133 -5.38 -1.15 -14.10
C MET A 133 -4.42 -2.35 -14.16
N PHE A 134 -3.26 -2.17 -14.78
CA PHE A 134 -2.18 -3.15 -14.76
C PHE A 134 -1.11 -2.74 -13.74
N VAL A 135 -0.69 -3.70 -12.91
CA VAL A 135 0.33 -3.47 -11.88
C VAL A 135 1.46 -4.47 -12.07
N GLY A 136 2.65 -3.96 -12.39
CA GLY A 136 3.87 -4.75 -12.49
C GLY A 136 4.73 -4.69 -11.23
N GLU A 137 5.93 -5.27 -11.33
CA GLU A 137 6.90 -5.39 -10.26
C GLU A 137 7.67 -4.07 -10.04
N GLY A 138 8.39 -3.62 -11.05
CA GLY A 138 9.24 -2.44 -11.00
C GLY A 138 9.76 -2.05 -12.37
N PRO A 139 10.39 -0.86 -12.51
CA PRO A 139 10.96 -0.40 -13.76
C PRO A 139 12.16 -1.22 -14.22
N GLY A 140 12.26 -1.46 -15.52
CA GLY A 140 13.45 -1.94 -16.21
C GLY A 140 14.34 -0.78 -16.67
N ALA A 141 15.35 -1.09 -17.52
CA ALA A 141 16.32 -0.11 -17.98
C ALA A 141 15.70 0.94 -18.92
N ASP A 142 14.81 0.52 -19.80
CA ASP A 142 14.13 1.42 -20.73
C ASP A 142 13.16 2.34 -20.00
N GLU A 143 12.42 1.80 -19.04
CA GLU A 143 11.49 2.53 -18.17
C GLU A 143 12.21 3.57 -17.30
N ASP A 144 13.35 3.19 -16.72
CA ASP A 144 14.20 4.08 -15.92
C ASP A 144 14.76 5.24 -16.74
N THR A 145 14.99 5.02 -18.04
CA THR A 145 15.49 6.06 -18.96
C THR A 145 14.37 6.97 -19.46
N GLN A 146 13.16 6.40 -19.73
CA GLN A 146 12.05 7.15 -20.31
C GLN A 146 11.08 7.73 -19.26
N GLY A 147 11.10 7.21 -18.02
CA GLY A 147 10.20 7.64 -16.94
C GLY A 147 8.79 7.06 -17.00
N GLU A 148 8.52 6.17 -17.96
CA GLU A 148 7.22 5.54 -18.15
C GLU A 148 7.27 4.03 -17.91
N PRO A 149 6.24 3.41 -17.28
CA PRO A 149 6.20 1.98 -17.05
C PRO A 149 5.93 1.22 -18.35
N PHE A 150 6.54 0.05 -18.50
CA PHE A 150 6.30 -0.86 -19.63
C PHE A 150 6.50 -0.24 -21.02
N VAL A 151 7.68 0.29 -21.28
CA VAL A 151 8.09 0.84 -22.60
C VAL A 151 9.10 -0.04 -23.34
N GLY A 152 9.86 -0.90 -22.64
CA GLY A 152 10.78 -1.86 -23.23
C GLY A 152 10.08 -3.07 -23.88
N ARG A 153 10.83 -4.13 -24.18
CA ARG A 153 10.32 -5.35 -24.83
C ARG A 153 9.13 -5.98 -24.11
N ALA A 154 9.17 -6.02 -22.77
CA ALA A 154 8.06 -6.50 -21.95
C ALA A 154 6.83 -5.59 -22.06
N GLY A 155 7.04 -4.28 -22.17
CA GLY A 155 6.00 -3.30 -22.39
C GLY A 155 5.33 -3.43 -23.77
N GLN A 156 6.11 -3.69 -24.82
CA GLN A 156 5.57 -3.98 -26.14
C GLN A 156 4.66 -5.22 -26.13
N LEU A 157 5.06 -6.27 -25.40
CA LEU A 157 4.19 -7.43 -25.24
C LEU A 157 2.91 -7.09 -24.47
N LEU A 158 2.99 -6.28 -23.41
CA LEU A 158 1.82 -5.81 -22.68
C LEU A 158 0.89 -4.99 -23.57
N ASN A 159 1.42 -4.11 -24.41
CA ASN A 159 0.63 -3.36 -25.39
C ASN A 159 -0.12 -4.31 -26.36
N ASN A 160 0.55 -5.35 -26.84
CA ASN A 160 -0.10 -6.35 -27.68
C ASN A 160 -1.19 -7.13 -26.93
N MET A 161 -0.98 -7.43 -25.65
CA MET A 161 -1.99 -8.07 -24.79
C MET A 161 -3.21 -7.17 -24.61
N ILE A 162 -3.01 -5.88 -24.32
CA ILE A 162 -4.07 -4.88 -24.19
C ILE A 162 -4.84 -4.73 -25.50
N LYS A 163 -4.13 -4.62 -26.61
CA LYS A 163 -4.73 -4.53 -27.95
C LYS A 163 -5.53 -5.79 -28.31
N ALA A 164 -5.05 -6.96 -27.93
CA ALA A 164 -5.78 -8.22 -28.11
C ALA A 164 -7.08 -8.26 -27.27
N MET A 165 -7.18 -7.49 -26.19
CA MET A 165 -8.43 -7.31 -25.44
C MET A 165 -9.42 -6.35 -26.14
N GLY A 166 -9.01 -5.69 -27.24
CA GLY A 166 -9.83 -4.74 -28.00
C GLY A 166 -9.85 -3.32 -27.42
N ILE A 167 -8.86 -2.98 -26.60
CA ILE A 167 -8.68 -1.63 -26.02
C ILE A 167 -7.26 -1.12 -26.29
N GLU A 168 -7.10 0.20 -26.16
CA GLU A 168 -5.81 0.85 -26.36
C GLU A 168 -5.11 1.11 -25.00
N ARG A 169 -3.78 1.28 -25.04
CA ARG A 169 -2.96 1.50 -23.84
C ARG A 169 -3.42 2.73 -23.04
N GLU A 170 -3.87 3.77 -23.73
CA GLU A 170 -4.31 5.04 -23.17
C GLU A 170 -5.63 4.91 -22.38
N GLN A 171 -6.38 3.83 -22.60
CA GLN A 171 -7.65 3.58 -21.90
C GLN A 171 -7.47 2.89 -20.55
N VAL A 172 -6.31 2.30 -20.28
CA VAL A 172 -5.96 1.65 -19.01
C VAL A 172 -5.02 2.52 -18.18
N TYR A 173 -4.84 2.18 -16.90
CA TYR A 173 -3.79 2.76 -16.08
C TYR A 173 -2.71 1.71 -15.80
N ILE A 174 -1.44 2.08 -15.92
CA ILE A 174 -0.32 1.16 -15.77
C ILE A 174 0.64 1.72 -14.72
N ALA A 175 0.99 0.90 -13.73
CA ALA A 175 1.94 1.25 -12.69
C ALA A 175 2.75 0.02 -12.23
N ASN A 176 3.67 0.24 -11.29
CA ASN A 176 4.47 -0.82 -10.67
C ASN A 176 4.38 -0.72 -9.14
N ILE A 177 4.70 -1.80 -8.44
CA ILE A 177 4.85 -1.84 -6.98
C ILE A 177 5.93 -0.85 -6.56
N VAL A 178 7.16 -0.99 -7.11
CA VAL A 178 8.24 -0.02 -6.85
C VAL A 178 8.37 0.97 -8.00
N LYS A 179 8.69 2.24 -7.66
CA LYS A 179 8.79 3.34 -8.63
C LYS A 179 10.21 3.60 -9.11
N CYS A 180 11.18 2.93 -8.50
CA CYS A 180 12.59 3.03 -8.83
C CYS A 180 13.09 1.69 -9.36
N ARG A 181 14.01 1.73 -10.34
CA ARG A 181 14.63 0.54 -10.92
C ARG A 181 15.58 -0.12 -9.91
N PRO A 182 15.40 -1.42 -9.59
CA PRO A 182 16.41 -2.17 -8.84
C PRO A 182 17.67 -2.44 -9.70
N PRO A 183 18.88 -2.49 -9.10
CA PRO A 183 20.13 -2.77 -9.81
C PRO A 183 20.05 -4.07 -10.62
N GLY A 184 20.52 -4.04 -11.87
CA GLY A 184 20.50 -5.22 -12.74
C GLY A 184 19.11 -5.78 -13.04
N ASN A 185 18.04 -5.03 -12.79
CA ASN A 185 16.64 -5.47 -12.86
C ASN A 185 16.36 -6.69 -11.93
N ARG A 186 17.03 -6.76 -10.77
CA ARG A 186 16.71 -7.79 -9.77
C ARG A 186 15.27 -7.61 -9.26
N GLN A 187 14.74 -8.64 -8.67
CA GLN A 187 13.48 -8.53 -7.95
C GLN A 187 13.64 -7.54 -6.78
N PRO A 188 12.66 -6.63 -6.56
CA PRO A 188 12.65 -5.75 -5.39
C PRO A 188 12.59 -6.55 -4.09
N GLU A 189 13.24 -6.07 -3.05
CA GLU A 189 13.20 -6.65 -1.73
C GLU A 189 11.90 -6.31 -0.99
N ARG A 190 11.61 -7.01 0.10
CA ARG A 190 10.36 -6.83 0.85
C ARG A 190 10.21 -5.43 1.42
N ASP A 191 11.29 -4.88 1.98
CA ASP A 191 11.34 -3.52 2.53
C ASP A 191 11.20 -2.46 1.44
N GLU A 192 11.79 -2.67 0.25
CA GLU A 192 11.61 -1.80 -0.90
C GLU A 192 10.15 -1.77 -1.37
N CYS A 193 9.52 -2.95 -1.45
CA CYS A 193 8.09 -3.05 -1.76
C CYS A 193 7.23 -2.40 -0.67
N ALA A 194 7.49 -2.69 0.61
CA ALA A 194 6.72 -2.15 1.73
C ALA A 194 6.83 -0.62 1.81
N THR A 195 8.01 -0.06 1.55
CA THR A 195 8.24 1.39 1.56
C THR A 195 7.56 2.09 0.37
N CYS A 196 7.50 1.44 -0.80
CA CYS A 196 7.04 2.07 -2.04
C CYS A 196 5.55 1.82 -2.34
N SER A 197 5.00 0.66 -1.95
CA SER A 197 3.61 0.29 -2.24
C SER A 197 2.54 1.24 -1.69
N PRO A 198 2.73 1.99 -0.58
CA PRO A 198 1.74 2.99 -0.15
C PRO A 198 1.40 4.03 -1.22
N PHE A 199 2.34 4.42 -2.08
CA PHE A 199 2.07 5.32 -3.20
C PHE A 199 1.19 4.65 -4.25
N LEU A 200 1.38 3.36 -4.52
CA LEU A 200 0.51 2.60 -5.40
C LEU A 200 -0.90 2.47 -4.82
N MET A 201 -1.04 2.22 -3.51
CA MET A 201 -2.36 2.15 -2.86
C MET A 201 -3.13 3.46 -3.03
N ARG A 202 -2.46 4.61 -2.87
CA ARG A 202 -3.03 5.94 -3.12
C ARG A 202 -3.43 6.12 -4.58
N GLN A 203 -2.60 5.68 -5.54
CA GLN A 203 -2.95 5.70 -6.97
C GLN A 203 -4.20 4.86 -7.25
N ILE A 204 -4.30 3.66 -6.69
CA ILE A 204 -5.48 2.79 -6.84
C ILE A 204 -6.74 3.46 -6.28
N ALA A 205 -6.65 4.08 -5.09
CA ALA A 205 -7.77 4.79 -4.47
C ALA A 205 -8.24 6.02 -5.26
N VAL A 206 -7.35 6.65 -6.03
CA VAL A 206 -7.67 7.79 -6.92
C VAL A 206 -8.26 7.30 -8.23
N VAL A 207 -7.64 6.30 -8.89
CA VAL A 207 -8.09 5.76 -10.20
C VAL A 207 -9.40 5.00 -10.04
N LYS A 208 -9.59 4.27 -8.94
CA LYS A 208 -10.79 3.47 -8.63
C LYS A 208 -11.15 2.47 -9.73
N PRO A 209 -10.22 1.61 -10.16
CA PRO A 209 -10.49 0.66 -11.22
C PRO A 209 -11.56 -0.34 -10.78
N LYS A 210 -12.30 -0.92 -11.73
CA LYS A 210 -13.15 -2.09 -11.50
C LYS A 210 -12.33 -3.36 -11.33
N VAL A 211 -11.25 -3.47 -12.12
CA VAL A 211 -10.35 -4.62 -12.10
C VAL A 211 -8.89 -4.18 -12.10
N ILE A 212 -8.09 -4.80 -11.24
CA ILE A 212 -6.62 -4.75 -11.26
C ILE A 212 -6.11 -6.08 -11.82
N VAL A 213 -5.15 -6.02 -12.74
CA VAL A 213 -4.38 -7.18 -13.20
C VAL A 213 -2.96 -7.08 -12.65
N ALA A 214 -2.63 -7.95 -11.70
CA ALA A 214 -1.29 -8.09 -11.16
C ALA A 214 -0.42 -8.92 -12.11
N LEU A 215 0.65 -8.32 -12.62
CA LEU A 215 1.58 -8.91 -13.57
C LEU A 215 2.77 -9.56 -12.85
N GLY A 216 2.70 -10.88 -12.66
CA GLY A 216 3.77 -11.67 -12.05
C GLY A 216 3.69 -11.79 -10.53
N ALA A 217 4.65 -12.53 -9.97
CA ALA A 217 4.62 -12.96 -8.57
C ALA A 217 4.77 -11.80 -7.58
N THR A 218 5.68 -10.86 -7.83
CA THR A 218 5.93 -9.74 -6.92
C THR A 218 4.70 -8.86 -6.77
N ALA A 219 4.07 -8.47 -7.89
CA ALA A 219 2.85 -7.67 -7.87
C ALA A 219 1.72 -8.40 -7.14
N ALA A 220 1.49 -9.67 -7.49
CA ALA A 220 0.44 -10.48 -6.87
C ALA A 220 0.64 -10.65 -5.37
N LYS A 221 1.85 -11.05 -4.94
CA LYS A 221 2.16 -11.28 -3.52
C LYS A 221 2.10 -10.01 -2.68
N THR A 222 2.55 -8.89 -3.24
CA THR A 222 2.50 -7.59 -2.53
C THR A 222 1.07 -7.10 -2.37
N LEU A 223 0.26 -7.14 -3.44
CA LEU A 223 -1.13 -6.67 -3.38
C LEU A 223 -2.01 -7.57 -2.52
N LEU A 224 -1.87 -8.88 -2.63
CA LEU A 224 -2.69 -9.84 -1.87
C LEU A 224 -2.17 -10.13 -0.46
N ALA A 225 -0.96 -9.68 -0.12
CA ALA A 225 -0.25 -10.06 1.12
C ALA A 225 -0.15 -11.60 1.29
N MET A 226 -0.06 -12.35 0.18
CA MET A 226 -0.04 -13.82 0.14
C MET A 226 1.29 -14.33 -0.39
N ASN A 227 1.79 -15.45 0.14
CA ASN A 227 3.01 -16.09 -0.34
C ASN A 227 2.70 -17.40 -1.07
N SER A 228 1.74 -17.38 -1.97
CA SER A 228 1.35 -18.54 -2.79
C SER A 228 2.08 -18.57 -4.13
N SER A 229 2.12 -19.74 -4.78
CA SER A 229 2.69 -19.87 -6.13
C SER A 229 1.81 -19.21 -7.19
N MET A 230 2.40 -18.85 -8.33
CA MET A 230 1.65 -18.27 -9.46
C MET A 230 0.51 -19.17 -9.94
N MET A 231 0.71 -20.49 -9.97
CA MET A 231 -0.32 -21.46 -10.33
C MET A 231 -1.53 -21.41 -9.40
N GLN A 232 -1.30 -21.18 -8.11
CA GLN A 232 -2.38 -21.07 -7.11
C GLN A 232 -3.10 -19.73 -7.15
N LEU A 233 -2.40 -18.66 -7.58
CA LEU A 233 -2.96 -17.30 -7.60
C LEU A 233 -3.73 -16.98 -8.87
N ARG A 234 -3.39 -17.60 -10.01
CA ARG A 234 -4.02 -17.34 -11.32
C ARG A 234 -5.41 -17.98 -11.48
N GLY A 235 -6.13 -17.56 -12.49
CA GLY A 235 -7.40 -18.18 -12.92
C GLY A 235 -8.59 -17.89 -12.02
N ARG A 236 -8.52 -16.87 -11.17
CA ARG A 236 -9.61 -16.43 -10.28
C ARG A 236 -9.49 -14.96 -9.96
N PHE A 237 -10.56 -14.39 -9.41
CA PHE A 237 -10.58 -13.06 -8.82
C PHE A 237 -10.42 -13.11 -7.31
N TYR A 238 -9.86 -12.03 -6.79
CA TYR A 238 -9.80 -11.71 -5.38
C TYR A 238 -10.49 -10.36 -5.16
N ASP A 239 -11.23 -10.21 -4.07
CA ASP A 239 -11.71 -8.90 -3.65
C ASP A 239 -10.53 -8.12 -3.09
N PHE A 240 -10.33 -6.91 -3.57
CA PHE A 240 -9.19 -6.08 -3.23
C PHE A 240 -9.62 -4.69 -2.81
N LYS A 241 -9.11 -4.26 -1.66
CA LYS A 241 -9.26 -2.90 -1.14
C LYS A 241 -7.89 -2.40 -0.70
N PRO A 242 -7.44 -1.22 -1.17
CA PRO A 242 -6.14 -0.70 -0.76
C PRO A 242 -6.12 -0.43 0.74
N ALA A 243 -5.13 -1.03 1.42
CA ALA A 243 -4.95 -0.89 2.86
C ALA A 243 -4.43 0.51 3.23
N GLY A 244 -4.91 1.09 4.32
CA GLY A 244 -4.42 2.36 4.86
C GLY A 244 -4.74 3.59 4.01
N VAL A 245 -5.63 3.47 3.03
CA VAL A 245 -6.04 4.57 2.15
C VAL A 245 -7.55 4.55 2.00
N HIS A 246 -8.18 5.73 2.15
CA HIS A 246 -9.58 5.91 1.85
C HIS A 246 -9.75 6.54 0.46
N SER A 247 -10.72 6.06 -0.30
CA SER A 247 -11.16 6.73 -1.52
C SER A 247 -11.96 7.99 -1.14
N ASN A 248 -11.86 9.03 -1.96
CA ASN A 248 -12.74 10.21 -1.87
C ASN A 248 -14.18 9.92 -2.34
N ASP A 249 -14.46 8.70 -2.79
CA ASP A 249 -15.78 8.23 -3.20
C ASP A 249 -16.31 7.22 -2.17
N PRO A 250 -17.31 7.57 -1.37
CA PRO A 250 -17.85 6.67 -0.34
C PRO A 250 -18.53 5.42 -0.95
N ASN A 251 -18.88 5.45 -2.24
CA ASN A 251 -19.50 4.33 -2.93
C ASN A 251 -18.49 3.34 -3.52
N TRP A 252 -17.20 3.69 -3.53
CA TRP A 252 -16.17 2.77 -4.01
C TRP A 252 -15.59 1.97 -2.84
N ASP A 253 -15.95 0.70 -2.76
CA ASP A 253 -15.52 -0.22 -1.70
C ASP A 253 -14.45 -1.23 -2.16
N GLY A 254 -13.67 -0.86 -3.15
CA GLY A 254 -12.61 -1.70 -3.70
C GLY A 254 -12.87 -2.17 -5.11
N CYS A 255 -12.14 -3.19 -5.54
CA CYS A 255 -12.19 -3.72 -6.90
C CYS A 255 -11.87 -5.22 -6.92
N LYS A 256 -12.03 -5.85 -8.09
CA LYS A 256 -11.54 -7.21 -8.33
C LYS A 256 -10.06 -7.18 -8.68
N LEU A 257 -9.29 -8.14 -8.18
CA LEU A 257 -7.89 -8.35 -8.55
C LEU A 257 -7.73 -9.70 -9.23
N ALA A 258 -7.21 -9.69 -10.44
CA ALA A 258 -6.79 -10.88 -11.18
C ALA A 258 -5.27 -10.96 -11.23
N VAL A 259 -4.73 -12.17 -11.32
CA VAL A 259 -3.30 -12.41 -11.40
C VAL A 259 -2.98 -13.11 -12.71
N THR A 260 -1.94 -12.63 -13.41
CA THR A 260 -1.41 -13.30 -14.61
C THR A 260 0.12 -13.27 -14.65
N TYR A 261 0.72 -13.95 -15.59
CA TYR A 261 2.17 -13.95 -15.77
C TYR A 261 2.71 -12.57 -16.18
N HIS A 262 3.90 -12.24 -15.69
CA HIS A 262 4.59 -11.03 -16.11
C HIS A 262 5.00 -11.10 -17.59
N PRO A 263 4.84 -10.02 -18.40
CA PRO A 263 5.23 -10.03 -19.80
C PRO A 263 6.69 -10.45 -20.06
N ALA A 264 7.63 -10.04 -19.21
CA ALA A 264 9.02 -10.46 -19.31
C ALA A 264 9.20 -11.99 -19.13
N PHE A 265 8.37 -12.63 -18.31
CA PHE A 265 8.35 -14.09 -18.20
C PHE A 265 7.81 -14.74 -19.49
N LEU A 266 6.73 -14.20 -20.06
CA LEU A 266 6.14 -14.68 -21.31
C LEU A 266 7.05 -14.53 -22.53
N LEU A 267 8.02 -13.62 -22.48
CA LEU A 267 9.10 -13.51 -23.48
C LEU A 267 10.11 -14.65 -23.35
N ARG A 268 10.37 -15.12 -22.12
CA ARG A 268 11.30 -16.24 -21.85
C ARG A 268 10.64 -17.61 -22.05
N ASP A 269 9.36 -17.73 -21.69
CA ASP A 269 8.57 -18.96 -21.90
C ASP A 269 7.26 -18.64 -22.65
N PRO A 270 7.31 -18.58 -23.99
CA PRO A 270 6.13 -18.26 -24.83
C PRO A 270 4.98 -19.26 -24.71
N ARG A 271 5.24 -20.49 -24.25
CA ARG A 271 4.21 -21.53 -24.06
C ARG A 271 3.13 -21.11 -23.09
N GLN A 272 3.47 -20.22 -22.14
CA GLN A 272 2.56 -19.71 -21.12
C GLN A 272 1.63 -18.58 -21.62
N LYS A 273 1.80 -18.09 -22.85
CA LYS A 273 0.96 -17.03 -23.41
C LYS A 273 -0.52 -17.42 -23.48
N GLY A 274 -0.80 -18.70 -23.81
CA GLY A 274 -2.17 -19.21 -23.80
C GLY A 274 -2.84 -19.14 -22.43
N GLU A 275 -2.09 -19.45 -21.39
CA GLU A 275 -2.58 -19.35 -19.99
C GLU A 275 -2.80 -17.89 -19.59
N ALA A 276 -1.88 -16.99 -19.90
CA ALA A 276 -2.06 -15.56 -19.66
C ALA A 276 -3.28 -15.01 -20.42
N TRP A 277 -3.53 -15.49 -21.63
CA TRP A 277 -4.69 -15.10 -22.41
C TRP A 277 -6.02 -15.54 -21.74
N LYS A 278 -6.09 -16.74 -21.17
CA LYS A 278 -7.25 -17.19 -20.39
C LYS A 278 -7.54 -16.27 -19.22
N ASP A 279 -6.49 -15.83 -18.49
CA ASP A 279 -6.66 -14.86 -17.38
C ASP A 279 -7.24 -13.54 -17.89
N LEU A 280 -6.74 -13.02 -19.02
CA LEU A 280 -7.26 -11.78 -19.61
C LEU A 280 -8.68 -11.92 -20.13
N GLN A 281 -9.05 -13.07 -20.70
CA GLN A 281 -10.45 -13.35 -21.10
C GLN A 281 -11.40 -13.33 -19.90
N MET A 282 -10.96 -13.85 -18.74
CA MET A 282 -11.71 -13.76 -17.50
C MET A 282 -11.92 -12.29 -17.09
N VAL A 283 -10.89 -11.46 -17.17
CA VAL A 283 -10.97 -10.01 -16.91
C VAL A 283 -11.91 -9.30 -17.89
N MET A 284 -11.81 -9.61 -19.19
CA MET A 284 -12.69 -9.06 -20.21
C MET A 284 -14.17 -9.36 -19.92
N LYS A 285 -14.46 -10.60 -19.52
CA LYS A 285 -15.82 -11.02 -19.15
C LYS A 285 -16.33 -10.21 -17.94
N GLU A 286 -15.53 -10.01 -16.93
CA GLU A 286 -15.87 -9.23 -15.72
C GLU A 286 -16.18 -7.77 -16.06
N LEU A 287 -15.42 -7.18 -17.00
CA LEU A 287 -15.62 -5.82 -17.49
C LEU A 287 -16.74 -5.69 -18.55
N GLY A 288 -17.43 -6.79 -18.90
CA GLY A 288 -18.46 -6.78 -19.96
C GLY A 288 -17.92 -6.50 -21.36
N MET A 289 -16.62 -6.69 -21.58
CA MET A 289 -15.98 -6.46 -22.87
C MET A 289 -16.33 -7.59 -23.86
N LYS A 290 -16.61 -7.22 -25.11
CA LYS A 290 -16.80 -8.21 -26.18
C LYS A 290 -15.43 -8.73 -26.63
N ALA A 291 -15.29 -10.05 -26.70
CA ALA A 291 -14.09 -10.62 -27.31
C ALA A 291 -13.95 -10.11 -28.74
N PRO A 292 -12.74 -9.62 -29.15
CA PRO A 292 -12.51 -9.24 -30.51
C PRO A 292 -12.79 -10.44 -31.43
N LYS A 293 -13.52 -10.23 -32.50
CA LYS A 293 -13.73 -11.27 -33.53
C LYS A 293 -12.35 -11.71 -34.01
N ALA A 294 -12.09 -13.01 -33.98
CA ALA A 294 -10.88 -13.57 -34.58
C ALA A 294 -10.80 -13.06 -36.03
N THR A 295 -9.81 -12.24 -36.33
CA THR A 295 -9.47 -11.90 -37.71
C THR A 295 -8.89 -13.17 -38.29
N THR A 296 -9.69 -13.83 -39.14
CA THR A 296 -9.27 -14.95 -40.03
C THR A 296 -8.17 -14.48 -40.96
#